data_a7ead12258bb42eed52252252dc34fa0
#
_entry.id   a7ead12258bb42eed52252252dc34fa0
#
_cell.length_a   1.000
_cell.length_b   1.000
_cell.length_c   1.000
_cell.angle_alpha   90.00
_cell.angle_beta   90.00
_cell.angle_gamma   90.00
#
_symmetry.space_group_name_H-M   'P 1'
#
loop_
_entity.id
_entity.type
_entity.pdbx_description
1 polymer ?
#
loop_
_entity_poly.entity_id
_entity_poly.type
_entity_poly.pdbx_seq_one_letter_code
_entity_poly.pdbx_strand_id
1 'polypeptide(L)'
;GIYPNNALVGGSADIATGAALFKRVNRKPGIVVGNFGDGAIGCGPVWEAMNFAAMDQLTQLWPDEMKGGLPILFNIYNNSYGMGGQTRGETMCYDFVARIGSIAPSQMLAERVDGFNPLAVIDATKRKKQAILDRKGPALLDVVTYRFSGHSPSDSNNYRDKEEIEAWMAQDPLISYRQQLVEAGVATEAECEAMLEEAGMAVEKAYRKAIDLEI
;
A
#
# COMPACT_ATOMS: atom_id res chain seq x y z
N GLY A 1 -1.94 -1.68 16.19
CA GLY A 1 -0.49 -1.61 16.34
C GLY A 1 0.20 -1.60 15.00
N ILE A 2 1.44 -1.21 14.98
CA ILE A 2 2.33 -1.22 13.81
C ILE A 2 3.36 -2.31 14.08
N TYR A 3 3.51 -3.25 13.12
CA TYR A 3 4.59 -4.23 13.16
C TYR A 3 5.89 -3.59 12.66
N PRO A 4 7.05 -4.04 13.13
CA PRO A 4 8.33 -3.59 12.62
C PRO A 4 8.46 -3.82 11.11
N ASN A 5 9.17 -2.92 10.44
CA ASN A 5 9.53 -3.11 9.03
C ASN A 5 10.43 -4.36 8.87
N ASN A 6 10.27 -5.02 7.72
CA ASN A 6 11.07 -6.18 7.37
C ASN A 6 11.84 -5.88 6.07
N ALA A 7 13.16 -6.02 6.12
CA ALA A 7 14.05 -5.81 4.97
C ALA A 7 14.06 -6.98 3.97
N LEU A 8 13.49 -8.15 4.35
CA LEU A 8 13.34 -9.27 3.43
C LEU A 8 12.20 -8.97 2.44
N VAL A 9 12.55 -8.82 1.18
CA VAL A 9 11.57 -8.53 0.12
C VAL A 9 10.52 -9.65 0.07
N GLY A 10 9.25 -9.27 0.20
CA GLY A 10 8.11 -10.20 0.27
C GLY A 10 7.82 -10.80 1.65
N GLY A 11 8.77 -10.79 2.59
CA GLY A 11 8.60 -11.43 3.90
C GLY A 11 7.53 -10.80 4.80
N SER A 12 7.19 -9.53 4.61
CA SER A 12 6.09 -8.89 5.34
C SER A 12 4.71 -9.43 4.95
N ALA A 13 4.58 -10.13 3.81
CA ALA A 13 3.31 -10.70 3.38
C ALA A 13 2.83 -11.80 4.32
N ASP A 14 3.70 -12.74 4.67
CA ASP A 14 3.38 -13.83 5.59
C ASP A 14 3.11 -13.32 7.01
N ILE A 15 3.89 -12.33 7.46
CA ILE A 15 3.67 -11.69 8.77
C ILE A 15 2.28 -11.04 8.83
N ALA A 16 1.92 -10.27 7.80
CA ALA A 16 0.61 -9.62 7.72
C ALA A 16 -0.53 -10.64 7.66
N THR A 17 -0.35 -11.70 6.89
CA THR A 17 -1.33 -12.79 6.74
C THR A 17 -1.49 -13.57 8.04
N GLY A 18 -0.41 -13.87 8.75
CA GLY A 18 -0.44 -14.48 10.08
C GLY A 18 -1.16 -13.60 11.12
N ALA A 19 -0.92 -12.29 11.09
CA ALA A 19 -1.63 -11.35 11.94
C ALA A 19 -3.14 -11.29 11.61
N ALA A 20 -3.52 -11.40 10.34
CA ALA A 20 -4.91 -11.46 9.92
C ALA A 20 -5.58 -12.77 10.34
N LEU A 21 -4.88 -13.89 10.22
CA LEU A 21 -5.32 -15.20 10.73
C LEU A 21 -5.57 -15.13 12.24
N PHE A 22 -4.62 -14.57 13.01
CA PHE A 22 -4.79 -14.37 14.45
C PHE A 22 -6.06 -13.58 14.76
N LYS A 23 -6.32 -12.47 14.03
CA LYS A 23 -7.53 -11.68 14.20
C LYS A 23 -8.79 -12.49 13.94
N ARG A 24 -8.81 -13.28 12.86
CA ARG A 24 -9.98 -14.09 12.49
C ARG A 24 -10.26 -15.16 13.54
N VAL A 25 -9.27 -15.95 13.93
CA VAL A 25 -9.40 -17.05 14.90
C VAL A 25 -9.79 -16.53 16.29
N ASN A 26 -9.20 -15.44 16.73
CA ASN A 26 -9.46 -14.86 18.05
C ASN A 26 -10.58 -13.80 18.03
N ARG A 27 -11.33 -13.68 16.93
CA ARG A 27 -12.47 -12.74 16.79
C ARG A 27 -12.11 -11.30 17.15
N LYS A 28 -10.87 -10.87 16.80
CA LYS A 28 -10.42 -9.51 17.10
C LYS A 28 -10.94 -8.55 16.03
N PRO A 29 -11.42 -7.35 16.41
CA PRO A 29 -11.95 -6.38 15.48
C PRO A 29 -10.87 -5.76 14.58
N GLY A 30 -11.29 -5.16 13.46
CA GLY A 30 -10.46 -4.43 12.53
C GLY A 30 -9.78 -5.34 11.49
N ILE A 31 -8.99 -4.73 10.63
CA ILE A 31 -8.29 -5.38 9.53
C ILE A 31 -6.77 -5.29 9.73
N VAL A 32 -6.03 -6.05 8.95
CA VAL A 32 -4.59 -5.91 8.77
C VAL A 32 -4.34 -5.26 7.41
N VAL A 33 -3.39 -4.34 7.34
CA VAL A 33 -2.90 -3.78 6.07
C VAL A 33 -1.45 -4.20 5.90
N GLY A 34 -1.18 -4.96 4.85
CA GLY A 34 0.18 -5.30 4.42
C GLY A 34 0.59 -4.37 3.28
N ASN A 35 1.69 -3.63 3.46
CA ASN A 35 2.22 -2.69 2.46
C ASN A 35 3.40 -3.32 1.73
N PHE A 36 3.35 -3.33 0.41
CA PHE A 36 4.37 -3.94 -0.45
C PHE A 36 4.69 -3.02 -1.63
N GLY A 37 5.95 -3.02 -2.07
CA GLY A 37 6.29 -2.49 -3.39
C GLY A 37 5.94 -3.51 -4.49
N ASP A 38 5.71 -3.01 -5.69
CA ASP A 38 5.45 -3.85 -6.87
C ASP A 38 6.60 -4.83 -7.17
N GLY A 39 7.86 -4.45 -6.91
CA GLY A 39 9.00 -5.37 -7.00
C GLY A 39 8.92 -6.59 -6.08
N ALA A 40 8.18 -6.51 -4.97
CA ALA A 40 7.96 -7.65 -4.09
C ALA A 40 6.99 -8.69 -4.66
N ILE A 41 6.20 -8.35 -5.66
CA ILE A 41 5.24 -9.26 -6.30
C ILE A 41 5.95 -10.41 -7.02
N GLY A 42 7.22 -10.26 -7.39
CA GLY A 42 8.03 -11.36 -7.93
C GLY A 42 8.41 -12.42 -6.89
N CYS A 43 8.16 -12.21 -5.60
CA CYS A 43 8.56 -13.13 -4.53
C CYS A 43 7.46 -14.15 -4.20
N GLY A 44 7.85 -15.43 -4.07
CA GLY A 44 6.95 -16.53 -3.72
C GLY A 44 6.08 -16.26 -2.49
N PRO A 45 6.65 -15.82 -1.35
CA PRO A 45 5.88 -15.54 -0.13
C PRO A 45 4.68 -14.59 -0.32
N VAL A 46 4.77 -13.62 -1.23
CA VAL A 46 3.63 -12.72 -1.51
C VAL A 46 2.47 -13.48 -2.17
N TRP A 47 2.79 -14.40 -3.09
CA TRP A 47 1.79 -15.26 -3.74
C TRP A 47 1.19 -16.26 -2.78
N GLU A 48 2.02 -16.88 -1.93
CA GLU A 48 1.57 -17.81 -0.89
C GLU A 48 0.61 -17.12 0.08
N ALA A 49 0.95 -15.92 0.55
CA ALA A 49 0.11 -15.11 1.43
C ALA A 49 -1.25 -14.76 0.79
N MET A 50 -1.24 -14.33 -0.47
CA MET A 50 -2.48 -14.01 -1.20
C MET A 50 -3.33 -15.26 -1.46
N ASN A 51 -2.71 -16.36 -1.88
CA ASN A 51 -3.38 -17.65 -2.06
C ASN A 51 -4.01 -18.11 -0.75
N PHE A 52 -3.23 -18.14 0.34
CA PHE A 52 -3.72 -18.58 1.64
C PHE A 52 -4.90 -17.71 2.13
N ALA A 53 -4.81 -16.38 2.00
CA ALA A 53 -5.86 -15.48 2.46
C ALA A 53 -7.21 -15.67 1.72
N ALA A 54 -7.18 -16.15 0.48
CA ALA A 54 -8.33 -16.30 -0.40
C ALA A 54 -8.83 -17.77 -0.56
N MET A 55 -8.25 -18.73 0.16
CA MET A 55 -8.65 -20.15 0.06
C MET A 55 -10.11 -20.36 0.49
N ASP A 56 -10.82 -21.23 -0.22
CA ASP A 56 -12.20 -21.63 0.10
C ASP A 56 -12.35 -22.13 1.55
N GLN A 57 -11.34 -22.79 2.09
CA GLN A 57 -11.34 -23.20 3.48
C GLN A 57 -11.58 -22.03 4.43
N LEU A 58 -11.01 -20.87 4.16
CA LEU A 58 -11.13 -19.68 4.99
C LEU A 58 -12.30 -18.79 4.60
N THR A 59 -12.69 -18.82 3.32
CA THR A 59 -13.76 -17.97 2.79
C THR A 59 -15.14 -18.61 2.94
N GLN A 60 -15.25 -19.94 2.82
CA GLN A 60 -16.52 -20.65 2.71
C GLN A 60 -16.68 -21.84 3.66
N LEU A 61 -15.61 -22.63 3.89
CA LEU A 61 -15.72 -23.92 4.59
C LEU A 61 -15.59 -23.83 6.11
N TRP A 62 -15.05 -22.75 6.63
CA TRP A 62 -14.97 -22.51 8.08
C TRP A 62 -16.36 -22.32 8.69
N PRO A 63 -16.51 -22.49 10.03
CA PRO A 63 -17.74 -22.16 10.74
C PRO A 63 -18.19 -20.73 10.46
N ASP A 64 -19.50 -20.48 10.48
CA ASP A 64 -20.12 -19.21 10.09
C ASP A 64 -19.52 -17.99 10.78
N GLU A 65 -19.10 -18.13 12.02
CA GLU A 65 -18.46 -17.06 12.80
C GLU A 65 -17.03 -16.74 12.34
N MET A 66 -16.39 -17.59 11.51
CA MET A 66 -15.02 -17.41 11.00
C MET A 66 -14.93 -17.24 9.48
N LYS A 67 -16.00 -17.57 8.73
CA LYS A 67 -16.04 -17.40 7.27
C LYS A 67 -15.71 -15.99 6.79
N GLY A 68 -15.45 -15.87 5.50
CA GLY A 68 -15.29 -14.61 4.76
C GLY A 68 -13.83 -14.23 4.54
N GLY A 69 -12.93 -15.21 4.52
CA GLY A 69 -11.51 -15.00 4.26
C GLY A 69 -10.77 -14.30 5.40
N LEU A 70 -9.50 -14.04 5.20
CA LEU A 70 -8.72 -13.29 6.19
C LEU A 70 -9.00 -11.80 6.11
N PRO A 71 -9.06 -11.08 7.26
CA PRO A 71 -9.30 -9.64 7.28
C PRO A 71 -8.03 -8.85 6.92
N ILE A 72 -7.58 -8.99 5.68
CA ILE A 72 -6.35 -8.35 5.18
C ILE A 72 -6.60 -7.54 3.92
N LEU A 73 -5.95 -6.39 3.86
CA LEU A 73 -5.77 -5.58 2.67
C LEU A 73 -4.30 -5.67 2.24
N PHE A 74 -4.05 -6.25 1.07
CA PHE A 74 -2.76 -6.19 0.38
C PHE A 74 -2.68 -4.86 -0.36
N ASN A 75 -1.86 -3.94 0.16
CA ASN A 75 -1.70 -2.60 -0.40
C ASN A 75 -0.37 -2.53 -1.16
N ILE A 76 -0.44 -2.48 -2.49
CA ILE A 76 0.72 -2.52 -3.37
C ILE A 76 1.04 -1.11 -3.84
N TYR A 77 2.21 -0.58 -3.47
CA TYR A 77 2.75 0.65 -4.03
C TYR A 77 3.41 0.34 -5.37
N ASN A 78 2.66 0.54 -6.44
CA ASN A 78 3.10 0.24 -7.81
C ASN A 78 3.71 1.49 -8.43
N ASN A 79 5.04 1.61 -8.30
CA ASN A 79 5.81 2.69 -8.89
C ASN A 79 6.60 2.24 -10.14
N SER A 80 6.37 1.02 -10.64
CA SER A 80 7.00 0.41 -11.80
C SER A 80 8.50 0.16 -11.68
N TYR A 81 9.11 0.38 -10.51
CA TYR A 81 10.54 0.22 -10.29
C TYR A 81 10.86 -0.57 -9.02
N GLY A 82 11.75 -1.55 -9.16
CA GLY A 82 12.43 -2.20 -8.06
C GLY A 82 13.72 -1.45 -7.67
N MET A 83 14.67 -2.16 -7.10
CA MET A 83 16.00 -1.67 -6.80
C MET A 83 16.90 -1.81 -8.05
N GLY A 84 17.10 -0.70 -8.77
CA GLY A 84 18.01 -0.65 -9.92
C GLY A 84 17.41 -1.07 -11.26
N GLY A 85 16.09 -1.24 -11.38
CA GLY A 85 15.44 -1.59 -12.64
C GLY A 85 13.93 -1.55 -12.63
N GLN A 86 13.34 -1.74 -13.79
CA GLN A 86 11.89 -1.80 -13.97
C GLN A 86 11.32 -3.09 -13.38
N THR A 87 10.13 -3.02 -12.79
CA THR A 87 9.46 -4.24 -12.32
C THR A 87 8.81 -5.01 -13.44
N ARG A 88 8.17 -4.31 -14.38
CA ARG A 88 7.58 -4.94 -15.56
C ARG A 88 8.67 -5.53 -16.46
N GLY A 89 8.54 -6.83 -16.75
CA GLY A 89 9.48 -7.56 -17.59
C GLY A 89 10.74 -8.05 -16.87
N GLU A 90 11.11 -7.48 -15.73
CA GLU A 90 12.25 -7.92 -14.93
C GLU A 90 11.84 -8.79 -13.74
N THR A 91 10.87 -8.37 -12.96
CA THR A 91 10.36 -9.11 -11.80
C THR A 91 8.90 -9.53 -11.93
N MET A 92 8.16 -8.91 -12.85
CA MET A 92 6.77 -9.22 -13.17
C MET A 92 6.58 -9.40 -14.67
N CYS A 93 5.80 -10.41 -15.06
CA CYS A 93 5.41 -10.61 -16.46
C CYS A 93 4.18 -9.78 -16.89
N TYR A 94 3.59 -9.02 -15.98
CA TYR A 94 2.40 -8.19 -16.21
C TYR A 94 2.57 -6.81 -15.57
N ASP A 95 1.92 -5.82 -16.15
CA ASP A 95 1.97 -4.42 -15.74
C ASP A 95 0.78 -3.98 -14.87
N PHE A 96 -0.13 -4.90 -14.59
CA PHE A 96 -1.38 -4.61 -13.90
C PHE A 96 -1.55 -5.53 -12.69
N VAL A 97 -1.02 -5.13 -11.55
CA VAL A 97 -1.00 -5.94 -10.31
C VAL A 97 -2.42 -6.31 -9.85
N ALA A 98 -3.39 -5.44 -10.05
CA ALA A 98 -4.79 -5.73 -9.71
C ALA A 98 -5.36 -6.97 -10.43
N ARG A 99 -4.76 -7.40 -11.55
CA ARG A 99 -5.15 -8.64 -12.24
C ARG A 99 -4.92 -9.90 -11.43
N ILE A 100 -4.07 -9.85 -10.41
CA ILE A 100 -3.90 -10.96 -9.46
C ILE A 100 -5.25 -11.35 -8.85
N GLY A 101 -6.11 -10.37 -8.57
CA GLY A 101 -7.45 -10.63 -8.08
C GLY A 101 -8.34 -11.43 -9.03
N SER A 102 -8.02 -11.47 -10.34
CA SER A 102 -8.79 -12.27 -11.31
C SER A 102 -8.56 -13.77 -11.18
N ILE A 103 -7.53 -14.21 -10.46
CA ILE A 103 -7.27 -15.63 -10.16
C ILE A 103 -8.38 -16.18 -9.25
N ALA A 104 -8.86 -15.37 -8.31
CA ALA A 104 -9.97 -15.73 -7.42
C ALA A 104 -10.92 -14.52 -7.27
N PRO A 105 -11.66 -14.14 -8.33
CA PRO A 105 -12.40 -12.88 -8.38
C PRO A 105 -13.55 -12.78 -7.38
N SER A 106 -14.08 -13.92 -6.92
CA SER A 106 -15.11 -13.98 -5.87
C SER A 106 -14.56 -13.94 -4.44
N GLN A 107 -13.23 -14.06 -4.27
CA GLN A 107 -12.58 -14.23 -2.98
C GLN A 107 -11.48 -13.19 -2.71
N MET A 108 -10.95 -12.55 -3.77
CA MET A 108 -9.96 -11.48 -3.70
C MET A 108 -10.51 -10.22 -4.38
N LEU A 109 -10.83 -9.21 -3.60
CA LEU A 109 -11.46 -7.97 -4.08
C LEU A 109 -10.41 -6.97 -4.55
N ALA A 110 -9.86 -7.20 -5.73
CA ALA A 110 -8.78 -6.38 -6.29
C ALA A 110 -9.29 -5.14 -7.04
N GLU A 111 -8.53 -4.05 -6.94
CA GLU A 111 -8.79 -2.78 -7.62
C GLU A 111 -7.50 -2.02 -7.85
N ARG A 112 -7.40 -1.34 -8.99
CA ARG A 112 -6.33 -0.39 -9.27
C ARG A 112 -6.82 1.03 -9.00
N VAL A 113 -5.99 1.83 -8.33
CA VAL A 113 -6.30 3.22 -7.97
C VAL A 113 -5.15 4.15 -8.33
N ASP A 114 -5.49 5.36 -8.74
CA ASP A 114 -4.52 6.43 -8.94
C ASP A 114 -3.99 6.93 -7.60
N GLY A 115 -2.71 6.65 -7.32
CA GLY A 115 -2.02 7.06 -6.09
C GLY A 115 -1.67 8.55 -6.05
N PHE A 116 -1.78 9.27 -7.17
CA PHE A 116 -1.63 10.72 -7.26
C PHE A 116 -2.93 11.48 -6.94
N ASN A 117 -4.04 10.76 -6.75
CA ASN A 117 -5.31 11.33 -6.32
C ASN A 117 -5.63 10.88 -4.88
N PRO A 118 -5.37 11.71 -3.85
CA PRO A 118 -5.61 11.35 -2.44
C PRO A 118 -7.06 10.95 -2.17
N LEU A 119 -8.04 11.59 -2.79
CA LEU A 119 -9.45 11.30 -2.59
C LEU A 119 -9.83 9.92 -3.16
N ALA A 120 -9.27 9.56 -4.32
CA ALA A 120 -9.47 8.24 -4.92
C ALA A 120 -8.89 7.13 -4.02
N VAL A 121 -7.70 7.34 -3.45
CA VAL A 121 -7.07 6.38 -2.52
C VAL A 121 -7.88 6.25 -1.24
N ILE A 122 -8.37 7.36 -0.68
CA ILE A 122 -9.23 7.35 0.52
C ILE A 122 -10.51 6.56 0.25
N ASP A 123 -11.19 6.83 -0.86
CA ASP A 123 -12.43 6.15 -1.23
C ASP A 123 -12.19 4.65 -1.44
N ALA A 124 -11.21 4.27 -2.26
CA ALA A 124 -10.87 2.88 -2.50
C ALA A 124 -10.53 2.13 -1.21
N THR A 125 -9.72 2.75 -0.34
CA THR A 125 -9.34 2.17 0.96
C THR A 125 -10.58 1.98 1.87
N LYS A 126 -11.48 2.97 1.92
CA LYS A 126 -12.72 2.86 2.71
C LYS A 126 -13.60 1.72 2.19
N ARG A 127 -13.81 1.62 0.88
CA ARG A 127 -14.61 0.56 0.26
C ARG A 127 -14.03 -0.82 0.52
N LYS A 128 -12.71 -1.01 0.35
CA LYS A 128 -12.03 -2.28 0.61
C LYS A 128 -12.06 -2.65 2.10
N LYS A 129 -11.79 -1.68 2.97
CA LYS A 129 -11.92 -1.89 4.42
C LYS A 129 -13.32 -2.36 4.79
N GLN A 130 -14.36 -1.70 4.27
CA GLN A 130 -15.74 -2.08 4.57
C GLN A 130 -16.06 -3.47 4.06
N ALA A 131 -15.68 -3.80 2.81
CA ALA A 131 -15.88 -5.13 2.25
C ALA A 131 -15.20 -6.25 3.08
N ILE A 132 -13.99 -6.01 3.58
CA ILE A 132 -13.29 -6.95 4.48
C ILE A 132 -14.04 -7.10 5.82
N LEU A 133 -14.52 -6.00 6.39
CA LEU A 133 -15.31 -6.02 7.63
C LEU A 133 -16.65 -6.74 7.45
N ASP A 134 -17.26 -6.59 6.27
CA ASP A 134 -18.49 -7.31 5.86
C ASP A 134 -18.23 -8.79 5.50
N ARG A 135 -17.00 -9.26 5.68
CA ARG A 135 -16.58 -10.64 5.40
C ARG A 135 -16.75 -11.09 3.94
N LYS A 136 -16.60 -10.16 3.01
CA LYS A 136 -16.67 -10.45 1.57
C LYS A 136 -15.39 -11.05 0.99
N GLY A 137 -14.30 -11.08 1.77
CA GLY A 137 -13.01 -11.64 1.41
C GLY A 137 -11.84 -10.68 1.70
N PRO A 138 -10.61 -11.15 1.51
CA PRO A 138 -9.43 -10.28 1.49
C PRO A 138 -9.50 -9.34 0.29
N ALA A 139 -8.75 -8.24 0.36
CA ALA A 139 -8.73 -7.27 -0.73
C ALA A 139 -7.29 -6.91 -1.15
N LEU A 140 -7.14 -6.43 -2.37
CA LEU A 140 -5.90 -5.92 -2.93
C LEU A 140 -6.14 -4.53 -3.53
N LEU A 141 -5.27 -3.58 -3.20
CA LEU A 141 -5.18 -2.30 -3.89
C LEU A 141 -3.85 -2.22 -4.65
N ASP A 142 -3.93 -2.01 -5.95
CA ASP A 142 -2.82 -1.67 -6.84
C ASP A 142 -2.77 -0.14 -6.95
N VAL A 143 -1.99 0.49 -6.06
CA VAL A 143 -1.88 1.95 -5.97
C VAL A 143 -0.77 2.41 -6.91
N VAL A 144 -1.17 2.97 -8.05
CA VAL A 144 -0.23 3.49 -9.04
C VAL A 144 0.36 4.78 -8.53
N THR A 145 1.66 4.79 -8.37
CA THR A 145 2.41 5.93 -7.84
C THR A 145 3.77 6.04 -8.54
N TYR A 146 4.61 6.94 -8.07
CA TYR A 146 5.96 7.08 -8.58
C TYR A 146 6.94 7.44 -7.46
N ARG A 147 8.20 7.06 -7.63
CA ARG A 147 9.29 7.37 -6.70
C ARG A 147 10.18 8.44 -7.32
N PHE A 148 10.17 9.67 -6.77
CA PHE A 148 10.92 10.80 -7.31
C PHE A 148 12.43 10.69 -7.11
N SER A 149 12.89 10.05 -6.04
CA SER A 149 14.31 9.83 -5.74
C SER A 149 14.76 8.42 -6.11
N GLY A 150 16.04 8.12 -5.99
CA GLY A 150 16.56 6.77 -6.07
C GLY A 150 15.99 5.83 -5.01
N HIS A 151 16.23 4.53 -5.14
CA HIS A 151 15.77 3.53 -4.18
C HIS A 151 16.34 3.72 -2.78
N SER A 152 17.58 4.18 -2.72
CA SER A 152 18.30 4.50 -1.49
C SER A 152 19.11 5.78 -1.66
N PRO A 153 19.66 6.38 -0.59
CA PRO A 153 20.51 7.57 -0.69
C PRO A 153 21.74 7.41 -1.58
N SER A 154 22.22 6.18 -1.77
CA SER A 154 23.38 5.85 -2.64
C SER A 154 23.00 5.47 -4.07
N ASP A 155 21.70 5.42 -4.40
CA ASP A 155 21.22 5.06 -5.72
C ASP A 155 21.30 6.26 -6.67
N SER A 156 22.20 6.16 -7.69
CA SER A 156 22.41 7.19 -8.69
C SER A 156 21.25 7.36 -9.68
N ASN A 157 20.30 6.45 -9.66
CA ASN A 157 19.08 6.51 -10.48
C ASN A 157 19.32 6.45 -12.01
N ASN A 158 20.45 5.88 -12.45
CA ASN A 158 20.87 5.84 -13.86
C ASN A 158 20.01 4.92 -14.75
N TYR A 159 19.08 4.16 -14.18
CA TYR A 159 18.18 3.25 -14.88
C TYR A 159 16.84 3.91 -15.27
N ARG A 160 16.67 5.22 -15.02
CA ARG A 160 15.49 5.99 -15.38
C ARG A 160 15.86 7.25 -16.15
N ASP A 161 15.03 7.64 -17.09
CA ASP A 161 15.19 8.88 -17.82
C ASP A 161 14.82 10.09 -16.96
N LYS A 162 15.57 11.18 -17.08
CA LYS A 162 15.29 12.41 -16.31
C LYS A 162 13.95 13.02 -16.67
N GLU A 163 13.63 12.98 -17.94
CA GLU A 163 12.37 13.49 -18.50
C GLU A 163 11.16 12.74 -17.91
N GLU A 164 11.29 11.44 -17.69
CA GLU A 164 10.26 10.64 -17.01
C GLU A 164 10.07 11.12 -15.57
N ILE A 165 11.16 11.28 -14.82
CA ILE A 165 11.11 11.74 -13.43
C ILE A 165 10.49 13.13 -13.34
N GLU A 166 10.91 14.05 -14.19
CA GLU A 166 10.39 15.42 -14.24
C GLU A 166 8.90 15.47 -14.58
N ALA A 167 8.45 14.63 -15.52
CA ALA A 167 7.04 14.52 -15.87
C ALA A 167 6.17 14.03 -14.69
N TRP A 168 6.68 13.09 -13.89
CA TRP A 168 5.99 12.65 -12.69
C TRP A 168 6.03 13.67 -11.56
N MET A 169 7.17 14.35 -11.36
CA MET A 169 7.28 15.41 -10.36
C MET A 169 6.35 16.59 -10.65
N ALA A 170 6.11 16.90 -11.93
CA ALA A 170 5.15 17.93 -12.32
C ALA A 170 3.70 17.62 -11.91
N GLN A 171 3.41 16.36 -11.58
CA GLN A 171 2.10 15.88 -11.13
C GLN A 171 2.07 15.63 -9.61
N ASP A 172 3.07 16.10 -8.85
CA ASP A 172 3.14 15.87 -7.40
C ASP A 172 1.80 16.16 -6.71
N PRO A 173 1.20 15.15 -6.05
CA PRO A 173 -0.10 15.32 -5.42
C PRO A 173 -0.09 16.34 -4.28
N LEU A 174 1.04 16.61 -3.63
CA LEU A 174 1.13 17.67 -2.62
C LEU A 174 0.93 19.05 -3.24
N ILE A 175 1.36 19.26 -4.48
CA ILE A 175 1.17 20.52 -5.21
C ILE A 175 -0.24 20.58 -5.80
N SER A 176 -0.61 19.57 -6.57
CA SER A 176 -1.87 19.55 -7.31
C SER A 176 -3.09 19.50 -6.39
N TYR A 177 -3.05 18.75 -5.31
CA TYR A 177 -4.15 18.65 -4.34
C TYR A 177 -4.27 19.91 -3.49
N ARG A 178 -3.14 20.54 -3.09
CA ARG A 178 -3.15 21.87 -2.45
C ARG A 178 -3.89 22.89 -3.30
N GLN A 179 -3.55 22.96 -4.58
CA GLN A 179 -4.22 23.88 -5.51
C GLN A 179 -5.73 23.61 -5.58
N GLN A 180 -6.14 22.33 -5.70
CA GLN A 180 -7.56 21.94 -5.72
C GLN A 180 -8.30 22.35 -4.45
N LEU A 181 -7.69 22.24 -3.26
CA LEU A 181 -8.29 22.64 -1.99
C LEU A 181 -8.53 24.17 -1.94
N VAL A 182 -7.57 24.94 -2.42
CA VAL A 182 -7.68 26.40 -2.45
C VAL A 182 -8.71 26.87 -3.49
N GLU A 183 -8.67 26.32 -4.69
CA GLU A 183 -9.65 26.63 -5.76
C GLU A 183 -11.08 26.27 -5.35
N ALA A 184 -11.26 25.17 -4.62
CA ALA A 184 -12.56 24.75 -4.09
C ALA A 184 -13.01 25.55 -2.85
N GLY A 185 -12.17 26.43 -2.33
CA GLY A 185 -12.46 27.20 -1.12
C GLY A 185 -12.55 26.37 0.16
N VAL A 186 -11.94 25.17 0.15
CA VAL A 186 -11.89 24.25 1.31
C VAL A 186 -10.81 24.67 2.29
N ALA A 187 -9.70 25.21 1.78
CA ALA A 187 -8.61 25.74 2.57
C ALA A 187 -8.01 26.99 1.89
N THR A 188 -7.35 27.83 2.65
CA THR A 188 -6.54 28.93 2.16
C THR A 188 -5.09 28.51 1.95
N GLU A 189 -4.33 29.26 1.15
CA GLU A 189 -2.88 29.04 1.02
C GLU A 189 -2.15 29.06 2.35
N ALA A 190 -2.52 30.00 3.25
CA ALA A 190 -1.92 30.12 4.57
C ALA A 190 -2.19 28.89 5.46
N GLU A 191 -3.40 28.34 5.39
CA GLU A 191 -3.74 27.11 6.12
C GLU A 191 -2.97 25.90 5.57
N CYS A 192 -2.82 25.78 4.25
CA CYS A 192 -2.02 24.73 3.64
C CYS A 192 -0.53 24.82 4.06
N GLU A 193 0.02 26.03 4.09
CA GLU A 193 1.41 26.25 4.55
C GLU A 193 1.58 25.89 6.02
N ALA A 194 0.66 26.31 6.88
CA ALA A 194 0.69 25.96 8.30
C ALA A 194 0.61 24.45 8.54
N MET A 195 -0.20 23.71 7.75
CA MET A 195 -0.25 22.23 7.82
C MET A 195 1.08 21.60 7.41
N LEU A 196 1.76 22.13 6.41
CA LEU A 196 3.07 21.65 5.97
C LEU A 196 4.14 21.88 7.02
N GLU A 197 4.16 23.06 7.65
CA GLU A 197 5.06 23.37 8.76
C GLU A 197 4.80 22.48 9.98
N GLU A 198 3.53 22.26 10.34
CA GLU A 198 3.16 21.34 11.44
C GLU A 198 3.63 19.92 11.18
N ALA A 199 3.45 19.42 9.95
CA ALA A 199 3.92 18.11 9.56
C ALA A 199 5.45 18.00 9.66
N GLY A 200 6.17 19.02 9.19
CA GLY A 200 7.63 19.11 9.31
C GLY A 200 8.11 19.06 10.76
N MET A 201 7.49 19.86 11.63
CA MET A 201 7.80 19.85 13.06
C MET A 201 7.51 18.49 13.72
N ALA A 202 6.42 17.83 13.33
CA ALA A 202 6.08 16.51 13.85
C ALA A 202 7.11 15.45 13.45
N VAL A 203 7.59 15.47 12.21
CA VAL A 203 8.66 14.58 11.72
C VAL A 203 9.98 14.87 12.45
N GLU A 204 10.37 16.12 12.60
CA GLU A 204 11.58 16.50 13.33
C GLU A 204 11.54 16.04 14.79
N LYS A 205 10.41 16.25 15.45
CA LYS A 205 10.20 15.77 16.84
C LYS A 205 10.32 14.25 16.94
N ALA A 206 9.73 13.51 16.00
CA ALA A 206 9.82 12.05 15.96
C ALA A 206 11.26 11.59 15.71
N TYR A 207 11.98 12.25 14.80
CA TYR A 207 13.39 11.97 14.52
C TYR A 207 14.26 12.19 15.75
N ARG A 208 14.14 13.35 16.41
CA ARG A 208 14.89 13.65 17.65
C ARG A 208 14.65 12.59 18.72
N LYS A 209 13.39 12.18 18.91
CA LYS A 209 13.05 11.12 19.87
C LYS A 209 13.68 9.77 19.50
N ALA A 210 13.78 9.44 18.21
CA ALA A 210 14.33 8.17 17.75
C ALA A 210 15.85 8.06 17.92
N ILE A 211 16.56 9.20 17.95
CA ILE A 211 18.03 9.26 18.15
C ILE A 211 18.42 9.59 19.58
N ASP A 212 17.47 9.83 20.46
CA ASP A 212 17.73 10.06 21.88
C ASP A 212 18.16 8.75 22.53
N LEU A 213 19.40 8.73 23.05
CA LEU A 213 20.00 7.55 23.66
C LEU A 213 19.66 7.40 25.17
N GLU A 214 18.87 8.32 25.73
CA GLU A 214 18.44 8.28 27.13
C GLU A 214 17.04 7.66 27.34
N ILE A 215 16.44 7.10 26.25
CA ILE A 215 15.11 6.43 26.28
C ILE A 215 15.29 4.92 26.31
#